data_c88ca94ee70a28e041e6ecabc4e03394
#
_entry.id   c88ca94ee70a28e041e6ecabc4e03394
#
_cell.length_a   1.000
_cell.length_b   1.000
_cell.length_c   1.000
_cell.angle_alpha   90.00
_cell.angle_beta   90.00
_cell.angle_gamma   90.00
#
_symmetry.space_group_name_H-M   'P 1'
#
loop_
_entity.id
_entity.type
_entity.pdbx_description
1 polymer ?
#
loop_
_entity_poly.entity_id
_entity_poly.type
_entity_poly.pdbx_seq_one_letter_code
_entity_poly.pdbx_strand_id
1 'polypeptide(L)'
;VTHPPSQKQMLRLLFWESTIKCNLTCAHCRRIESNDAVVTDLTTDQAKGLIDQLADLGKAQPMMPVMVFSGGEPLCRDDIFELIDYARSKAITTALATNGTLVDSAVAQKIKESGIARVSVSLDGATAEIHDKLRQLTGSFEKAVEGIGHLRDKGIPFQINITLTKKNYHQLEDVYELAKSLGAVAVHIFMLVPVGCGQVLAETDMLSPQQYEDMLVKISELDSLDKIQIKVTCGPHYERVMREQGLHKTRMQSKQAGGHVPGRHGHGPSKGCLAGLGVIFVSHQGDVFPCGYLPVNCGNILEKKLSDIWSTSEDLARMRDSDSLEGKCGVCGYRQVCGGCRGRAFGATGNYMAEEPFCAYVPPQAAR
;
A
#
# COMPACT_ATOMS: atom_id res chain seq x y z
N VAL A 1 -25.88 20.46 17.26
CA VAL A 1 -25.82 19.02 17.56
C VAL A 1 -24.33 18.70 17.75
N THR A 2 -23.90 18.55 19.02
CA THR A 2 -22.55 18.20 19.39
C THR A 2 -22.34 16.73 19.01
N HIS A 3 -21.53 16.47 17.97
CA HIS A 3 -21.08 15.11 17.67
C HIS A 3 -20.28 14.57 18.87
N PRO A 4 -20.48 13.29 19.26
CA PRO A 4 -19.61 12.67 20.26
C PRO A 4 -18.15 12.74 19.79
N PRO A 5 -17.19 12.89 20.71
CA PRO A 5 -15.78 12.94 20.34
C PRO A 5 -15.45 11.70 19.52
N SER A 6 -15.07 11.91 18.26
CA SER A 6 -14.65 10.84 17.34
C SER A 6 -13.59 10.00 18.04
N GLN A 7 -13.75 8.66 18.04
CA GLN A 7 -12.68 7.74 18.44
C GLN A 7 -11.40 8.24 17.76
N LYS A 8 -10.39 8.62 18.56
CA LYS A 8 -9.12 9.11 18.02
C LYS A 8 -8.63 8.12 16.98
N GLN A 9 -8.62 8.52 15.71
CA GLN A 9 -8.18 7.67 14.62
C GLN A 9 -6.71 7.30 14.86
N MET A 10 -6.41 6.01 14.90
CA MET A 10 -5.05 5.53 15.11
C MET A 10 -4.31 5.44 13.80
N LEU A 11 -3.12 6.04 13.73
CA LEU A 11 -2.19 5.74 12.67
C LEU A 11 -1.68 4.29 12.85
N ARG A 12 -1.81 3.48 11.79
CA ARG A 12 -1.39 2.07 11.80
C ARG A 12 -0.15 1.83 10.95
N LEU A 13 -0.06 2.54 9.82
CA LEU A 13 1.02 2.38 8.84
C LEU A 13 1.49 3.76 8.39
N LEU A 14 2.79 3.97 8.44
CA LEU A 14 3.47 5.06 7.76
C LEU A 14 4.31 4.47 6.63
N PHE A 15 3.99 4.82 5.38
CA PHE A 15 4.85 4.55 4.23
C PHE A 15 5.79 5.73 4.05
N TRP A 16 7.08 5.49 4.05
CA TRP A 16 8.08 6.52 3.80
C TRP A 16 8.81 6.27 2.49
N GLU A 17 8.76 7.24 1.60
CA GLU A 17 9.63 7.29 0.43
C GLU A 17 11.02 7.72 0.88
N SER A 18 11.85 6.75 1.26
CA SER A 18 13.15 7.02 1.88
C SER A 18 14.14 7.68 0.92
N THR A 19 13.96 7.46 -0.38
CA THR A 19 14.72 8.08 -1.47
C THR A 19 13.88 8.10 -2.74
N ILE A 20 14.13 9.09 -3.60
CA ILE A 20 13.57 9.10 -4.95
C ILE A 20 14.41 8.29 -5.94
N LYS A 21 15.66 7.98 -5.61
CA LYS A 21 16.55 7.18 -6.46
C LYS A 21 15.98 5.79 -6.68
N CYS A 22 16.06 5.31 -7.91
CA CYS A 22 15.65 3.95 -8.27
C CYS A 22 16.51 3.45 -9.43
N ASN A 23 16.80 2.17 -9.41
CA ASN A 23 17.49 1.49 -10.50
C ASN A 23 16.54 1.00 -11.62
N LEU A 24 15.22 1.27 -11.51
CA LEU A 24 14.18 0.96 -12.49
C LEU A 24 13.40 2.20 -12.92
N THR A 25 12.75 2.12 -14.10
CA THR A 25 11.91 3.18 -14.69
C THR A 25 10.52 2.66 -15.04
N CYS A 26 9.86 1.98 -14.11
CA CYS A 26 8.60 1.27 -14.31
C CYS A 26 7.50 2.13 -14.95
N ALA A 27 6.76 1.58 -15.92
CA ALA A 27 5.69 2.29 -16.64
C ALA A 27 4.54 2.76 -15.71
N HIS A 28 4.25 2.01 -14.65
CA HIS A 28 3.16 2.28 -13.68
C HIS A 28 3.65 2.95 -12.39
N CYS A 29 4.87 3.50 -12.40
CA CYS A 29 5.42 4.12 -11.21
C CYS A 29 4.58 5.31 -10.75
N ARG A 30 4.31 5.41 -9.43
CA ARG A 30 3.62 6.57 -8.85
C ARG A 30 4.49 7.84 -8.82
N ARG A 31 5.79 7.71 -9.03
CA ARG A 31 6.72 8.83 -9.05
C ARG A 31 6.40 9.79 -10.20
N ILE A 32 6.43 11.09 -9.92
CA ILE A 32 6.11 12.15 -10.88
C ILE A 32 7.38 12.72 -11.54
N GLU A 33 8.50 12.67 -10.84
CA GLU A 33 9.69 13.42 -11.21
C GLU A 33 10.57 12.70 -12.23
N SER A 34 11.11 13.48 -13.17
CA SER A 34 12.14 13.02 -14.08
C SER A 34 13.45 12.74 -13.31
N ASN A 35 14.29 11.85 -13.84
CA ASN A 35 15.60 11.53 -13.26
C ASN A 35 16.57 12.74 -13.23
N ASP A 36 16.22 13.87 -13.89
CA ASP A 36 17.08 15.04 -14.06
C ASP A 36 16.85 16.12 -12.97
N ALA A 37 15.85 15.95 -12.12
CA ALA A 37 15.65 16.88 -11.01
C ALA A 37 16.73 16.66 -9.93
N VAL A 38 17.43 17.72 -9.55
CA VAL A 38 18.29 17.73 -8.35
C VAL A 38 17.37 17.70 -7.13
N VAL A 39 17.00 16.50 -6.72
CA VAL A 39 16.12 16.30 -5.58
C VAL A 39 16.96 15.85 -4.39
N THR A 40 16.82 16.57 -3.28
CA THR A 40 17.48 16.23 -2.03
C THR A 40 16.55 15.38 -1.17
N ASP A 41 16.91 14.13 -0.94
CA ASP A 41 16.28 13.28 0.08
C ASP A 41 16.51 13.90 1.48
N LEU A 42 15.64 13.58 2.45
CA LEU A 42 15.91 13.88 3.86
C LEU A 42 17.30 13.38 4.24
N THR A 43 18.09 14.22 4.92
CA THR A 43 19.37 13.78 5.50
C THR A 43 19.15 12.69 6.53
N THR A 44 20.22 11.97 6.91
CA THR A 44 20.15 10.94 7.96
C THR A 44 19.53 11.48 9.25
N ASP A 45 19.91 12.69 9.68
CA ASP A 45 19.40 13.32 10.90
C ASP A 45 17.92 13.71 10.76
N GLN A 46 17.51 14.27 9.62
CA GLN A 46 16.10 14.59 9.36
C GLN A 46 15.24 13.31 9.30
N ALA A 47 15.76 12.23 8.72
CA ALA A 47 15.10 10.93 8.69
C ALA A 47 14.97 10.32 10.09
N LYS A 48 15.99 10.43 10.94
CA LYS A 48 15.90 10.07 12.36
C LYS A 48 14.87 10.92 13.10
N GLY A 49 14.76 12.20 12.77
CA GLY A 49 13.71 13.09 13.28
C GLY A 49 12.29 12.62 12.92
N LEU A 50 12.06 12.14 11.69
CA LEU A 50 10.80 11.51 11.30
C LEU A 50 10.50 10.26 12.13
N ILE A 51 11.51 9.42 12.34
CA ILE A 51 11.40 8.18 13.14
C ILE A 51 11.04 8.52 14.60
N ASP A 52 11.68 9.54 15.19
CA ASP A 52 11.38 10.00 16.55
C ASP A 52 9.93 10.52 16.66
N GLN A 53 9.49 11.34 15.70
CA GLN A 53 8.10 11.82 15.65
C GLN A 53 7.07 10.69 15.54
N LEU A 54 7.38 9.64 14.76
CA LEU A 54 6.53 8.47 14.63
C LEU A 54 6.49 7.66 15.93
N ALA A 55 7.63 7.51 16.61
CA ALA A 55 7.72 6.84 17.90
C ALA A 55 6.90 7.57 18.97
N ASP A 56 6.98 8.89 19.02
CA ASP A 56 6.24 9.71 19.97
C ASP A 56 4.72 9.67 19.71
N LEU A 57 4.31 9.72 18.44
CA LEU A 57 2.91 9.49 18.06
C LEU A 57 2.44 8.08 18.47
N GLY A 58 3.28 7.07 18.26
CA GLY A 58 3.00 5.68 18.63
C GLY A 58 2.81 5.48 20.13
N LYS A 59 3.60 6.14 20.97
CA LYS A 59 3.45 6.11 22.44
C LYS A 59 2.15 6.78 22.92
N ALA A 60 1.62 7.72 22.14
CA ALA A 60 0.39 8.44 22.47
C ALA A 60 -0.90 7.69 22.04
N GLN A 61 -0.78 6.51 21.45
CA GLN A 61 -1.90 5.69 20.99
C GLN A 61 -1.75 4.22 21.45
N PRO A 62 -2.83 3.41 21.42
CA PRO A 62 -2.80 2.02 21.92
C PRO A 62 -1.84 1.07 21.21
N MET A 63 -1.40 1.39 20.00
CA MET A 63 -0.53 0.52 19.18
C MET A 63 0.50 1.34 18.43
N MET A 64 1.76 0.89 18.47
CA MET A 64 2.84 1.47 17.68
C MET A 64 2.55 1.29 16.17
N PRO A 65 2.64 2.35 15.36
CA PRO A 65 2.53 2.22 13.90
C PRO A 65 3.66 1.38 13.32
N VAL A 66 3.37 0.68 12.22
CA VAL A 66 4.42 0.05 11.41
C VAL A 66 4.99 1.09 10.46
N MET A 67 6.30 1.14 10.34
CA MET A 67 7.00 1.95 9.34
C MET A 67 7.41 1.08 8.17
N VAL A 68 6.95 1.46 6.97
CA VAL A 68 7.31 0.79 5.72
C VAL A 68 8.34 1.65 4.99
N PHE A 69 9.57 1.18 4.94
CA PHE A 69 10.63 1.78 4.15
C PHE A 69 10.39 1.44 2.68
N SER A 70 10.10 2.45 1.90
CA SER A 70 9.81 2.41 0.47
C SER A 70 10.60 3.50 -0.22
N GLY A 71 10.25 3.83 -1.46
CA GLY A 71 10.90 4.93 -2.16
C GLY A 71 10.73 4.81 -3.65
N GLY A 72 11.72 5.28 -4.39
CA GLY A 72 12.06 4.71 -5.66
C GLY A 72 12.48 3.27 -5.43
N GLU A 73 13.73 3.06 -5.02
CA GLU A 73 14.19 1.77 -4.45
C GLU A 73 14.94 2.06 -3.14
N PRO A 74 14.45 1.63 -1.99
CA PRO A 74 15.07 1.96 -0.70
C PRO A 74 16.51 1.46 -0.57
N LEU A 75 16.88 0.37 -1.23
CA LEU A 75 18.24 -0.15 -1.25
C LEU A 75 19.23 0.71 -2.06
N CYS A 76 18.74 1.74 -2.77
CA CYS A 76 19.59 2.77 -3.39
C CYS A 76 19.98 3.90 -2.41
N ARG A 77 19.50 3.86 -1.17
CA ARG A 77 19.86 4.80 -0.11
C ARG A 77 20.96 4.21 0.77
N ASP A 78 22.10 4.89 0.86
CA ASP A 78 23.31 4.36 1.51
C ASP A 78 23.13 4.07 3.01
N ASP A 79 22.39 4.94 3.73
CA ASP A 79 22.16 4.84 5.18
C ASP A 79 20.87 4.07 5.54
N ILE A 80 20.26 3.35 4.59
CA ILE A 80 18.96 2.70 4.80
C ILE A 80 18.94 1.73 6.00
N PHE A 81 19.98 0.92 6.17
CA PHE A 81 20.06 -0.04 7.27
C PHE A 81 20.28 0.66 8.63
N GLU A 82 21.07 1.74 8.66
CA GLU A 82 21.21 2.58 9.86
C GLU A 82 19.86 3.15 10.31
N LEU A 83 19.04 3.62 9.38
CA LEU A 83 17.71 4.17 9.66
C LEU A 83 16.72 3.10 10.10
N ILE A 84 16.79 1.89 9.52
CA ILE A 84 15.98 0.75 9.94
C ILE A 84 16.34 0.33 11.36
N ASP A 85 17.62 0.22 11.68
CA ASP A 85 18.10 -0.12 13.02
C ASP A 85 17.72 0.95 14.04
N TYR A 86 17.79 2.24 13.63
CA TYR A 86 17.33 3.34 14.47
C TYR A 86 15.82 3.25 14.76
N ALA A 87 14.98 2.99 13.75
CA ALA A 87 13.54 2.80 13.95
C ALA A 87 13.24 1.64 14.90
N ARG A 88 13.98 0.52 14.75
CA ARG A 88 13.87 -0.62 15.64
C ARG A 88 14.28 -0.29 17.08
N SER A 89 15.31 0.53 17.27
CA SER A 89 15.74 1.00 18.61
C SER A 89 14.65 1.79 19.33
N LYS A 90 13.70 2.39 18.56
CA LYS A 90 12.50 3.09 19.07
C LYS A 90 11.29 2.17 19.22
N ALA A 91 11.47 0.84 19.16
CA ALA A 91 10.40 -0.16 19.19
C ALA A 91 9.38 -0.06 18.04
N ILE A 92 9.75 0.55 16.92
CA ILE A 92 8.91 0.60 15.71
C ILE A 92 9.11 -0.69 14.94
N THR A 93 8.01 -1.38 14.60
CA THR A 93 8.04 -2.49 13.66
C THR A 93 8.32 -1.98 12.26
N THR A 94 9.33 -2.54 11.60
CA THR A 94 9.77 -2.10 10.27
C THR A 94 9.42 -3.13 9.20
N ALA A 95 9.06 -2.65 8.01
CA ALA A 95 8.92 -3.43 6.80
C ALA A 95 9.68 -2.75 5.66
N LEU A 96 10.13 -3.54 4.68
CA LEU A 96 10.85 -3.05 3.50
C LEU A 96 10.01 -3.35 2.25
N ALA A 97 9.85 -2.36 1.38
CA ALA A 97 9.19 -2.53 0.08
C ALA A 97 10.21 -2.25 -1.04
N THR A 98 10.63 -3.30 -1.74
CA THR A 98 11.70 -3.27 -2.74
C THR A 98 11.23 -3.85 -4.07
N ASN A 99 11.89 -3.50 -5.16
CA ASN A 99 11.71 -4.16 -6.45
C ASN A 99 12.42 -5.54 -6.50
N GLY A 100 13.25 -5.86 -5.51
CA GLY A 100 13.92 -7.15 -5.36
C GLY A 100 15.22 -7.32 -6.15
N THR A 101 15.49 -6.48 -7.15
CA THR A 101 16.62 -6.68 -8.09
C THR A 101 18.00 -6.39 -7.49
N LEU A 102 18.04 -5.74 -6.33
CA LEU A 102 19.28 -5.43 -5.58
C LEU A 102 19.48 -6.34 -4.36
N VAL A 103 18.63 -7.33 -4.17
CA VAL A 103 18.69 -8.25 -3.03
C VAL A 103 19.63 -9.42 -3.38
N ASP A 104 20.90 -9.27 -3.11
CA ASP A 104 21.87 -10.37 -3.11
C ASP A 104 21.97 -11.04 -1.72
N SER A 105 22.83 -12.04 -1.60
CA SER A 105 23.03 -12.76 -0.32
C SER A 105 23.54 -11.86 0.82
N ALA A 106 24.35 -10.84 0.51
CA ALA A 106 24.87 -9.91 1.51
C ALA A 106 23.78 -8.92 1.96
N VAL A 107 22.99 -8.40 1.03
CA VAL A 107 21.82 -7.55 1.34
C VAL A 107 20.77 -8.33 2.13
N ALA A 108 20.47 -9.58 1.74
CA ALA A 108 19.56 -10.43 2.50
C ALA A 108 20.07 -10.69 3.94
N GLN A 109 21.36 -10.83 4.13
CA GLN A 109 21.95 -10.97 5.47
C GLN A 109 21.75 -9.69 6.30
N LYS A 110 21.99 -8.50 5.72
CA LYS A 110 21.73 -7.22 6.40
C LYS A 110 20.25 -7.03 6.74
N ILE A 111 19.34 -7.40 5.84
CA ILE A 111 17.88 -7.37 6.09
C ILE A 111 17.52 -8.24 7.31
N LYS A 112 18.11 -9.44 7.42
CA LYS A 112 17.90 -10.34 8.56
C LYS A 112 18.43 -9.74 9.86
N GLU A 113 19.63 -9.22 9.85
CA GLU A 113 20.30 -8.61 11.02
C GLU A 113 19.54 -7.39 11.53
N SER A 114 19.08 -6.54 10.61
CA SER A 114 18.24 -5.37 10.94
C SER A 114 16.85 -5.75 11.48
N GLY A 115 16.47 -7.03 11.48
CA GLY A 115 15.23 -7.52 12.10
C GLY A 115 13.97 -6.96 11.44
N ILE A 116 14.00 -6.70 10.13
CA ILE A 116 12.83 -6.33 9.33
C ILE A 116 11.77 -7.43 9.45
N ALA A 117 10.57 -7.04 9.86
CA ALA A 117 9.49 -8.00 10.13
C ALA A 117 8.93 -8.65 8.85
N ARG A 118 8.97 -7.92 7.72
CA ARG A 118 8.49 -8.41 6.41
C ARG A 118 9.10 -7.62 5.26
N VAL A 119 9.45 -8.31 4.19
CA VAL A 119 9.86 -7.71 2.92
C VAL A 119 8.72 -7.86 1.91
N SER A 120 8.37 -6.77 1.24
CA SER A 120 7.46 -6.77 0.09
C SER A 120 8.30 -6.71 -1.18
N VAL A 121 8.21 -7.73 -2.02
CA VAL A 121 8.93 -7.78 -3.30
C VAL A 121 7.92 -7.59 -4.43
N SER A 122 8.23 -6.68 -5.33
CA SER A 122 7.37 -6.38 -6.47
C SER A 122 7.55 -7.41 -7.58
N LEU A 123 6.44 -8.07 -7.98
CA LEU A 123 6.44 -9.03 -9.09
C LEU A 123 5.12 -8.89 -9.88
N ASP A 124 5.17 -8.21 -11.04
CA ASP A 124 3.98 -7.82 -11.80
C ASP A 124 3.58 -8.81 -12.90
N GLY A 125 4.17 -9.97 -12.95
CA GLY A 125 3.84 -11.05 -13.87
C GLY A 125 4.38 -12.38 -13.39
N ALA A 126 3.82 -13.45 -13.88
CA ALA A 126 4.32 -14.81 -13.66
C ALA A 126 5.45 -15.19 -14.64
N THR A 127 5.69 -14.36 -15.63
CA THR A 127 6.74 -14.55 -16.65
C THR A 127 7.58 -13.29 -16.81
N ALA A 128 8.84 -13.48 -17.26
CA ALA A 128 9.75 -12.38 -17.55
C ALA A 128 9.17 -11.39 -18.57
N GLU A 129 8.52 -11.91 -19.63
CA GLU A 129 7.94 -11.07 -20.68
C GLU A 129 6.98 -10.00 -20.12
N ILE A 130 6.06 -10.38 -19.25
CA ILE A 130 5.06 -9.47 -18.68
C ILE A 130 5.67 -8.56 -17.63
N HIS A 131 6.47 -9.14 -16.72
CA HIS A 131 7.11 -8.38 -15.64
C HIS A 131 8.06 -7.31 -16.18
N ASP A 132 9.00 -7.70 -17.03
CA ASP A 132 10.04 -6.82 -17.57
C ASP A 132 9.44 -5.68 -18.39
N LYS A 133 8.37 -5.96 -19.16
CA LYS A 133 7.65 -4.95 -19.92
C LYS A 133 7.04 -3.87 -19.02
N LEU A 134 6.49 -4.24 -17.85
CA LEU A 134 5.94 -3.28 -16.89
C LEU A 134 7.04 -2.57 -16.10
N ARG A 135 8.14 -3.26 -15.80
CA ARG A 135 9.31 -2.70 -15.09
C ARG A 135 10.27 -1.95 -15.98
N GLN A 136 10.14 -2.07 -17.32
CA GLN A 136 10.99 -1.44 -18.34
C GLN A 136 12.47 -1.79 -18.19
N LEU A 137 12.77 -3.02 -17.75
CA LEU A 137 14.13 -3.55 -17.66
C LEU A 137 14.13 -5.05 -17.92
N THR A 138 14.72 -5.47 -19.03
CA THR A 138 14.95 -6.88 -19.34
C THR A 138 15.81 -7.53 -18.27
N GLY A 139 15.42 -8.72 -17.80
CA GLY A 139 16.09 -9.45 -16.73
C GLY A 139 15.73 -9.00 -15.34
N SER A 140 14.75 -8.09 -15.19
CA SER A 140 14.26 -7.67 -13.85
C SER A 140 13.47 -8.76 -13.15
N PHE A 141 12.78 -9.62 -13.91
CA PHE A 141 12.07 -10.77 -13.36
C PHE A 141 13.02 -11.77 -12.70
N GLU A 142 14.03 -12.20 -13.44
CA GLU A 142 15.03 -13.17 -12.97
C GLU A 142 15.75 -12.64 -11.72
N LYS A 143 16.17 -11.37 -11.74
CA LYS A 143 16.80 -10.73 -10.58
C LYS A 143 15.88 -10.63 -9.37
N ALA A 144 14.61 -10.32 -9.57
CA ALA A 144 13.63 -10.28 -8.47
C ALA A 144 13.40 -11.68 -7.88
N VAL A 145 13.28 -12.71 -8.72
CA VAL A 145 13.13 -14.11 -8.29
C VAL A 145 14.38 -14.61 -7.57
N GLU A 146 15.57 -14.26 -8.05
CA GLU A 146 16.84 -14.55 -7.36
C GLU A 146 16.89 -13.87 -5.99
N GLY A 147 16.53 -12.58 -5.91
CA GLY A 147 16.42 -11.85 -4.64
C GLY A 147 15.44 -12.49 -3.66
N ILE A 148 14.30 -12.98 -4.14
CA ILE A 148 13.35 -13.77 -3.33
C ILE A 148 14.01 -15.05 -2.82
N GLY A 149 14.78 -15.73 -3.64
CA GLY A 149 15.56 -16.90 -3.24
C GLY A 149 16.48 -16.60 -2.06
N HIS A 150 17.22 -15.50 -2.12
CA HIS A 150 18.09 -15.06 -1.02
C HIS A 150 17.31 -14.74 0.27
N LEU A 151 16.13 -14.10 0.17
CA LEU A 151 15.27 -13.85 1.33
C LEU A 151 14.78 -15.16 1.95
N ARG A 152 14.31 -16.09 1.12
CA ARG A 152 13.85 -17.43 1.57
C ARG A 152 14.97 -18.19 2.26
N ASP A 153 16.15 -18.26 1.69
CA ASP A 153 17.29 -19.00 2.21
C ASP A 153 17.78 -18.46 3.57
N LYS A 154 17.53 -17.17 3.83
CA LYS A 154 17.75 -16.55 5.14
C LYS A 154 16.56 -16.67 6.10
N GLY A 155 15.45 -17.28 5.68
CA GLY A 155 14.23 -17.41 6.48
C GLY A 155 13.53 -16.08 6.77
N ILE A 156 13.66 -15.11 5.88
CA ILE A 156 13.02 -13.78 5.99
C ILE A 156 11.61 -13.88 5.44
N PRO A 157 10.55 -13.53 6.23
CA PRO A 157 9.20 -13.51 5.71
C PRO A 157 9.05 -12.46 4.60
N PHE A 158 8.52 -12.87 3.44
CA PHE A 158 8.27 -11.96 2.33
C PHE A 158 6.88 -12.13 1.74
N GLN A 159 6.40 -11.08 1.09
CA GLN A 159 5.17 -11.07 0.31
C GLN A 159 5.45 -10.60 -1.11
N ILE A 160 4.62 -11.03 -2.03
CA ILE A 160 4.64 -10.56 -3.42
C ILE A 160 3.63 -9.41 -3.56
N ASN A 161 4.09 -8.30 -4.12
CA ASN A 161 3.23 -7.18 -4.50
C ASN A 161 3.06 -7.20 -6.02
N ILE A 162 1.82 -7.22 -6.51
CA ILE A 162 1.47 -7.11 -7.92
C ILE A 162 0.56 -5.90 -8.14
N THR A 163 0.81 -5.11 -9.19
CA THR A 163 -0.11 -4.06 -9.65
C THR A 163 -0.88 -4.55 -10.88
N LEU A 164 -2.20 -4.71 -10.76
CA LEU A 164 -3.04 -5.18 -11.85
C LEU A 164 -3.34 -4.06 -12.85
N THR A 165 -3.09 -4.38 -14.11
CA THR A 165 -3.33 -3.57 -15.31
C THR A 165 -3.97 -4.45 -16.39
N LYS A 166 -4.42 -3.88 -17.52
CA LYS A 166 -4.85 -4.68 -18.68
C LYS A 166 -3.77 -5.62 -19.22
N LYS A 167 -2.48 -5.33 -18.95
CA LYS A 167 -1.37 -6.11 -19.47
C LYS A 167 -1.11 -7.40 -18.71
N ASN A 168 -1.52 -7.48 -17.44
CA ASN A 168 -1.17 -8.60 -16.57
C ASN A 168 -2.34 -9.20 -15.77
N TYR A 169 -3.55 -8.62 -15.79
CA TYR A 169 -4.66 -9.11 -14.95
C TYR A 169 -5.04 -10.58 -15.23
N HIS A 170 -4.80 -11.05 -16.46
CA HIS A 170 -5.03 -12.44 -16.86
C HIS A 170 -4.04 -13.43 -16.21
N GLN A 171 -2.90 -12.95 -15.69
CA GLN A 171 -1.91 -13.76 -14.98
C GLN A 171 -2.10 -13.80 -13.45
N LEU A 172 -3.21 -13.28 -12.92
CA LEU A 172 -3.40 -13.20 -11.47
C LEU A 172 -3.25 -14.56 -10.77
N GLU A 173 -3.86 -15.61 -11.33
CA GLU A 173 -3.77 -16.97 -10.79
C GLU A 173 -2.36 -17.54 -10.90
N ASP A 174 -1.70 -17.31 -12.04
CA ASP A 174 -0.33 -17.76 -12.25
C ASP A 174 0.64 -17.07 -11.26
N VAL A 175 0.46 -15.77 -11.01
CA VAL A 175 1.25 -15.04 -10.00
C VAL A 175 0.95 -15.54 -8.58
N TYR A 176 -0.29 -15.90 -8.28
CA TYR A 176 -0.66 -16.48 -6.99
C TYR A 176 0.03 -17.84 -6.78
N GLU A 177 0.00 -18.73 -7.78
CA GLU A 177 0.66 -20.03 -7.71
C GLU A 177 2.20 -19.88 -7.66
N LEU A 178 2.77 -18.94 -8.43
CA LEU A 178 4.19 -18.62 -8.38
C LEU A 178 4.58 -18.13 -6.98
N ALA A 179 3.82 -17.21 -6.40
CA ALA A 179 4.08 -16.70 -5.04
C ALA A 179 4.11 -17.84 -4.00
N LYS A 180 3.18 -18.79 -4.10
CA LYS A 180 3.14 -20.02 -3.26
C LYS A 180 4.41 -20.84 -3.45
N SER A 181 4.79 -21.12 -4.69
CA SER A 181 5.95 -21.95 -5.01
C SER A 181 7.26 -21.33 -4.52
N LEU A 182 7.34 -20.00 -4.53
CA LEU A 182 8.47 -19.24 -4.01
C LEU A 182 8.53 -19.22 -2.48
N GLY A 183 7.42 -19.56 -1.79
CA GLY A 183 7.32 -19.56 -0.33
C GLY A 183 6.86 -18.21 0.25
N ALA A 184 6.19 -17.38 -0.52
CA ALA A 184 5.63 -16.11 -0.03
C ALA A 184 4.57 -16.36 1.05
N VAL A 185 4.55 -15.53 2.10
CA VAL A 185 3.53 -15.59 3.15
C VAL A 185 2.24 -14.85 2.75
N ALA A 186 2.30 -13.99 1.74
CA ALA A 186 1.16 -13.23 1.26
C ALA A 186 1.34 -12.78 -0.20
N VAL A 187 0.20 -12.54 -0.88
CA VAL A 187 0.11 -11.76 -2.12
C VAL A 187 -0.66 -10.48 -1.84
N HIS A 188 -0.07 -9.35 -2.19
CA HIS A 188 -0.64 -8.03 -2.03
C HIS A 188 -0.98 -7.47 -3.42
N ILE A 189 -2.25 -7.40 -3.70
CA ILE A 189 -2.77 -7.03 -5.02
C ILE A 189 -3.12 -5.55 -5.00
N PHE A 190 -2.44 -4.76 -5.82
CA PHE A 190 -2.72 -3.36 -6.03
C PHE A 190 -3.55 -3.19 -7.29
N MET A 191 -4.66 -2.51 -7.17
CA MET A 191 -5.42 -2.08 -8.34
C MET A 191 -4.82 -0.75 -8.83
N LEU A 192 -4.44 -0.66 -10.09
CA LEU A 192 -3.76 0.51 -10.66
C LEU A 192 -4.48 1.82 -10.30
N VAL A 193 -3.70 2.79 -9.84
CA VAL A 193 -4.13 4.18 -9.66
C VAL A 193 -3.33 5.04 -10.63
N PRO A 194 -3.96 5.77 -11.55
CA PRO A 194 -3.29 6.51 -12.60
C PRO A 194 -2.74 7.84 -12.07
N VAL A 195 -1.59 7.76 -11.39
CA VAL A 195 -0.85 8.92 -10.84
C VAL A 195 0.62 8.79 -11.18
N GLY A 196 1.36 9.89 -11.17
CA GLY A 196 2.77 9.92 -11.53
C GLY A 196 3.01 9.44 -12.96
N CYS A 197 4.07 8.65 -13.18
CA CYS A 197 4.33 8.03 -14.48
C CYS A 197 3.18 7.13 -14.94
N GLY A 198 2.43 6.52 -14.01
CA GLY A 198 1.25 5.71 -14.32
C GLY A 198 0.07 6.50 -14.91
N GLN A 199 0.11 7.84 -14.89
CA GLN A 199 -0.96 8.67 -15.44
C GLN A 199 -1.14 8.46 -16.96
N VAL A 200 -0.04 8.23 -17.69
CA VAL A 200 -0.10 7.89 -19.12
C VAL A 200 -0.78 6.54 -19.40
N LEU A 201 -0.89 5.69 -18.39
CA LEU A 201 -1.58 4.39 -18.48
C LEU A 201 -3.09 4.50 -18.24
N ALA A 202 -3.60 5.68 -17.86
CA ALA A 202 -5.01 5.86 -17.53
C ALA A 202 -5.95 5.46 -18.68
N GLU A 203 -5.59 5.79 -19.90
CA GLU A 203 -6.41 5.52 -21.09
C GLU A 203 -6.23 4.09 -21.63
N THR A 204 -5.02 3.54 -21.53
CA THR A 204 -4.67 2.28 -22.22
C THR A 204 -4.69 1.04 -21.34
N ASP A 205 -4.28 1.19 -20.08
CA ASP A 205 -3.96 0.05 -19.21
C ASP A 205 -4.87 -0.11 -17.99
N MET A 206 -5.79 0.83 -17.75
CA MET A 206 -6.81 0.69 -16.71
C MET A 206 -7.84 -0.37 -17.08
N LEU A 207 -8.17 -1.25 -16.14
CA LEU A 207 -9.30 -2.15 -16.29
C LEU A 207 -10.60 -1.36 -16.44
N SER A 208 -11.55 -1.83 -17.25
CA SER A 208 -12.90 -1.27 -17.24
C SER A 208 -13.58 -1.50 -15.88
N PRO A 209 -14.64 -0.74 -15.52
CA PRO A 209 -15.37 -0.96 -14.28
C PRO A 209 -15.85 -2.41 -14.11
N GLN A 210 -16.29 -3.07 -15.21
CA GLN A 210 -16.71 -4.47 -15.16
C GLN A 210 -15.52 -5.42 -14.96
N GLN A 211 -14.44 -5.26 -15.71
CA GLN A 211 -13.22 -6.06 -15.51
C GLN A 211 -12.68 -5.90 -14.09
N TYR A 212 -12.78 -4.68 -13.52
CA TYR A 212 -12.38 -4.41 -12.16
C TYR A 212 -13.21 -5.20 -11.16
N GLU A 213 -14.54 -5.22 -11.35
CA GLU A 213 -15.48 -5.99 -10.53
C GLU A 213 -15.20 -7.50 -10.63
N ASP A 214 -15.05 -8.01 -11.87
CA ASP A 214 -14.77 -9.43 -12.13
C ASP A 214 -13.45 -9.88 -11.44
N MET A 215 -12.42 -9.00 -11.47
CA MET A 215 -11.17 -9.28 -10.78
C MET A 215 -11.33 -9.33 -9.26
N LEU A 216 -12.15 -8.46 -8.66
CA LEU A 216 -12.39 -8.50 -7.22
C LEU A 216 -13.14 -9.78 -6.80
N VAL A 217 -14.07 -10.26 -7.63
CA VAL A 217 -14.72 -11.56 -7.43
C VAL A 217 -13.69 -12.68 -7.49
N LYS A 218 -12.88 -12.73 -8.54
CA LYS A 218 -11.80 -13.72 -8.70
C LYS A 218 -10.80 -13.71 -7.54
N ILE A 219 -10.41 -12.53 -7.07
CA ILE A 219 -9.55 -12.38 -5.89
C ILE A 219 -10.23 -12.96 -4.65
N SER A 220 -11.55 -12.78 -4.48
CA SER A 220 -12.28 -13.35 -3.34
C SER A 220 -12.34 -14.88 -3.36
N GLU A 221 -12.42 -15.47 -4.55
CA GLU A 221 -12.33 -16.92 -4.74
C GLU A 221 -10.95 -17.45 -4.34
N LEU A 222 -9.87 -16.81 -4.80
CA LEU A 222 -8.50 -17.18 -4.40
C LEU A 222 -8.26 -17.01 -2.89
N ASP A 223 -8.76 -15.93 -2.27
CA ASP A 223 -8.65 -15.69 -0.82
C ASP A 223 -9.40 -16.77 -0.01
N SER A 224 -10.48 -17.33 -0.57
CA SER A 224 -11.24 -18.42 0.07
C SER A 224 -10.48 -19.75 0.13
N LEU A 225 -9.46 -19.96 -0.70
CA LEU A 225 -8.61 -21.15 -0.66
C LEU A 225 -7.72 -21.21 0.58
N ASP A 226 -7.50 -20.09 1.27
CA ASP A 226 -6.73 -19.93 2.51
C ASP A 226 -5.30 -20.56 2.47
N LYS A 227 -4.68 -20.59 1.27
CA LYS A 227 -3.33 -21.15 1.07
C LYS A 227 -2.22 -20.16 1.47
N ILE A 228 -2.36 -18.90 1.04
CA ILE A 228 -1.52 -17.76 1.42
C ILE A 228 -2.41 -16.54 1.64
N GLN A 229 -1.96 -15.61 2.47
CA GLN A 229 -2.73 -14.42 2.77
C GLN A 229 -2.90 -13.54 1.51
N ILE A 230 -4.12 -13.10 1.20
CA ILE A 230 -4.38 -12.09 0.17
C ILE A 230 -4.76 -10.77 0.82
N LYS A 231 -4.22 -9.67 0.28
CA LYS A 231 -4.62 -8.31 0.62
C LYS A 231 -4.84 -7.52 -0.67
N VAL A 232 -5.94 -6.75 -0.71
CA VAL A 232 -6.25 -5.85 -1.82
C VAL A 232 -6.00 -4.42 -1.39
N THR A 233 -5.20 -3.69 -2.17
CA THR A 233 -4.91 -2.27 -1.97
C THR A 233 -5.39 -1.47 -3.18
N CYS A 234 -5.86 -0.26 -2.93
CA CYS A 234 -6.53 0.57 -3.94
C CYS A 234 -7.75 -0.09 -4.61
N GLY A 235 -8.27 -1.15 -3.98
CA GLY A 235 -9.47 -1.88 -4.38
C GLY A 235 -10.52 -1.90 -3.25
N PRO A 236 -10.97 -0.74 -2.71
CA PRO A 236 -11.86 -0.71 -1.55
C PRO A 236 -13.22 -1.41 -1.78
N HIS A 237 -13.62 -1.57 -3.04
CA HIS A 237 -14.82 -2.34 -3.43
C HIS A 237 -14.75 -3.82 -3.00
N TYR A 238 -13.56 -4.35 -2.78
CA TYR A 238 -13.33 -5.71 -2.30
C TYR A 238 -14.12 -5.99 -1.00
N GLU A 239 -14.20 -5.01 -0.11
CA GLU A 239 -14.99 -5.14 1.14
C GLU A 239 -16.49 -5.29 0.87
N ARG A 240 -17.02 -4.69 -0.21
CA ARG A 240 -18.40 -4.89 -0.66
C ARG A 240 -18.58 -6.28 -1.27
N VAL A 241 -17.72 -6.65 -2.22
CA VAL A 241 -17.76 -7.96 -2.89
C VAL A 241 -17.76 -9.10 -1.87
N MET A 242 -16.84 -9.07 -0.90
CA MET A 242 -16.77 -10.05 0.19
C MET A 242 -18.07 -10.14 1.00
N ARG A 243 -18.77 -9.02 1.20
CA ARG A 243 -20.06 -9.01 1.92
C ARG A 243 -21.19 -9.57 1.08
N GLU A 244 -21.26 -9.20 -0.20
CA GLU A 244 -22.29 -9.69 -1.15
C GLU A 244 -22.17 -11.20 -1.38
N GLN A 245 -20.95 -11.73 -1.38
CA GLN A 245 -20.71 -13.18 -1.47
C GLN A 245 -20.82 -13.94 -0.14
N GLY A 246 -21.11 -13.24 0.98
CA GLY A 246 -21.22 -13.88 2.29
C GLY A 246 -19.87 -14.32 2.92
N LEU A 247 -18.75 -14.08 2.25
CA LEU A 247 -17.40 -14.52 2.66
C LEU A 247 -16.83 -13.73 3.83
N HIS A 248 -17.36 -12.54 4.08
CA HIS A 248 -16.91 -11.67 5.18
C HIS A 248 -17.07 -12.33 6.57
N LYS A 249 -18.16 -13.05 6.80
CA LYS A 249 -18.43 -13.74 8.08
C LYS A 249 -17.45 -14.90 8.32
N THR A 250 -17.20 -15.70 7.30
CA THR A 250 -16.27 -16.84 7.34
C THR A 250 -14.85 -16.38 7.67
N ARG A 251 -14.41 -15.27 7.07
CA ARG A 251 -13.09 -14.68 7.34
C ARG A 251 -12.94 -14.13 8.77
N MET A 252 -14.02 -13.64 9.38
CA MET A 252 -14.00 -13.22 10.79
C MET A 252 -13.94 -14.41 11.75
N GLN A 253 -14.65 -15.50 11.45
CA GLN A 253 -14.67 -16.71 12.27
C GLN A 253 -13.34 -17.49 12.22
N SER A 254 -12.73 -17.62 11.05
CA SER A 254 -11.41 -18.27 10.90
C SER A 254 -10.31 -17.52 11.64
N LYS A 255 -10.39 -16.20 11.75
CA LYS A 255 -9.46 -15.37 12.53
C LYS A 255 -9.61 -15.53 14.05
N GLN A 256 -10.80 -15.91 14.53
CA GLN A 256 -11.05 -16.17 15.95
C GLN A 256 -10.64 -17.59 16.36
N ALA A 257 -10.69 -18.57 15.46
CA ALA A 257 -10.36 -19.97 15.71
C ALA A 257 -8.88 -20.33 15.54
N GLY A 258 -8.10 -19.49 14.84
CA GLY A 258 -6.69 -19.76 14.55
C GLY A 258 -5.77 -19.18 15.61
N GLY A 259 -4.96 -20.06 16.24
CA GLY A 259 -3.88 -19.69 17.15
C GLY A 259 -2.93 -18.65 16.55
N HIS A 260 -2.17 -18.00 17.41
CA HIS A 260 -1.23 -16.94 17.10
C HIS A 260 -0.22 -17.36 16.00
N VAL A 261 -0.52 -17.01 14.75
CA VAL A 261 0.45 -17.13 13.65
C VAL A 261 1.30 -15.86 13.67
N PRO A 262 2.63 -15.95 13.88
CA PRO A 262 3.50 -14.78 13.86
C PRO A 262 3.34 -14.00 12.55
N GLY A 263 3.03 -12.70 12.64
CA GLY A 263 2.77 -11.84 11.47
C GLY A 263 1.31 -11.73 11.01
N ARG A 264 0.38 -12.49 11.59
CA ARG A 264 -1.06 -12.35 11.37
C ARG A 264 -1.62 -11.30 12.35
N HIS A 265 -1.45 -10.02 12.05
CA HIS A 265 -2.12 -8.96 12.79
C HIS A 265 -3.61 -9.03 12.49
N GLY A 266 -4.42 -9.38 13.50
CA GLY A 266 -5.87 -9.35 13.45
C GLY A 266 -6.36 -7.91 13.24
N HIS A 267 -6.61 -7.53 12.00
CA HIS A 267 -7.32 -6.29 11.73
C HIS A 267 -8.80 -6.53 12.03
N GLY A 268 -9.35 -5.77 12.96
CA GLY A 268 -10.81 -5.61 13.11
C GLY A 268 -11.44 -5.20 11.77
N PRO A 269 -12.78 -5.00 11.70
CA PRO A 269 -13.44 -4.61 10.46
C PRO A 269 -12.71 -3.41 9.86
N SER A 270 -11.97 -3.65 8.76
CA SER A 270 -11.19 -2.62 8.09
C SER A 270 -12.06 -1.92 7.07
N LYS A 271 -12.00 -0.61 7.04
CA LYS A 271 -12.52 0.17 5.91
C LYS A 271 -11.66 -0.16 4.68
N GLY A 272 -12.27 -0.21 3.50
CA GLY A 272 -11.56 -0.56 2.26
C GLY A 272 -10.48 0.46 1.89
N CYS A 273 -10.78 1.77 1.97
CA CYS A 273 -9.78 2.82 1.81
C CYS A 273 -9.31 3.32 3.18
N LEU A 274 -8.01 3.24 3.45
CA LEU A 274 -7.39 3.67 4.70
C LEU A 274 -6.62 5.00 4.58
N ALA A 275 -6.64 5.66 3.42
CA ALA A 275 -6.00 6.96 3.22
C ALA A 275 -6.48 7.97 4.27
N GLY A 276 -5.57 8.54 5.05
CA GLY A 276 -5.89 9.48 6.12
C GLY A 276 -6.64 8.91 7.32
N LEU A 277 -7.08 7.63 7.29
CA LEU A 277 -7.79 6.98 8.39
C LEU A 277 -6.88 6.12 9.27
N GLY A 278 -5.92 5.45 8.69
CA GLY A 278 -4.99 4.57 9.38
C GLY A 278 -3.66 4.46 8.65
N VAL A 279 -3.54 5.13 7.53
CA VAL A 279 -2.36 5.15 6.65
C VAL A 279 -2.03 6.59 6.32
N ILE A 280 -0.73 6.90 6.33
CA ILE A 280 -0.16 8.10 5.72
C ILE A 280 1.07 7.72 4.91
N PHE A 281 1.45 8.62 4.03
CA PHE A 281 2.65 8.55 3.23
C PHE A 281 3.49 9.80 3.49
N VAL A 282 4.80 9.62 3.66
CA VAL A 282 5.76 10.71 3.79
C VAL A 282 6.72 10.65 2.61
N SER A 283 6.88 11.75 1.89
CA SER A 283 7.81 11.85 0.75
C SER A 283 9.26 11.86 1.21
N HIS A 284 10.16 11.73 0.26
CA HIS A 284 11.62 11.86 0.45
C HIS A 284 12.05 13.24 0.95
N GLN A 285 11.17 14.25 0.82
CA GLN A 285 11.38 15.63 1.30
C GLN A 285 10.65 15.95 2.61
N GLY A 286 9.91 14.97 3.16
CA GLY A 286 9.19 15.13 4.42
C GLY A 286 7.75 15.60 4.29
N ASP A 287 7.22 15.77 3.08
CA ASP A 287 5.81 16.11 2.88
C ASP A 287 4.91 14.93 3.25
N VAL A 288 3.80 15.21 3.92
CA VAL A 288 2.85 14.23 4.40
C VAL A 288 1.62 14.21 3.50
N PHE A 289 1.27 13.02 3.02
CA PHE A 289 0.10 12.76 2.19
C PHE A 289 -0.81 11.70 2.82
N PRO A 290 -2.12 11.68 2.50
CA PRO A 290 -3.04 10.67 3.04
C PRO A 290 -2.70 9.24 2.64
N CYS A 291 -2.11 9.05 1.46
CA CYS A 291 -1.51 7.81 0.97
C CYS A 291 -0.56 8.11 -0.20
N GLY A 292 0.21 7.13 -0.65
CA GLY A 292 1.17 7.30 -1.75
C GLY A 292 0.57 7.57 -3.14
N TYR A 293 -0.76 7.57 -3.27
CA TYR A 293 -1.47 7.77 -4.54
C TYR A 293 -2.40 9.00 -4.54
N LEU A 294 -2.42 9.78 -3.48
CA LEU A 294 -3.26 10.96 -3.38
C LEU A 294 -2.38 12.19 -3.10
N PRO A 295 -2.13 13.04 -4.12
CA PRO A 295 -1.18 14.16 -4.03
C PRO A 295 -1.80 15.39 -3.33
N VAL A 296 -2.41 15.18 -2.17
CA VAL A 296 -2.93 16.25 -1.29
C VAL A 296 -1.95 16.42 -0.16
N ASN A 297 -1.20 17.51 -0.16
CA ASN A 297 -0.19 17.80 0.87
C ASN A 297 -0.88 18.23 2.16
N CYS A 298 -0.67 17.47 3.24
CA CYS A 298 -1.25 17.71 4.56
C CYS A 298 -0.29 18.46 5.51
N GLY A 299 0.92 18.76 5.08
CA GLY A 299 2.00 19.43 5.81
C GLY A 299 3.36 18.78 5.61
N ASN A 300 4.41 19.33 6.21
CA ASN A 300 5.78 18.82 6.12
C ASN A 300 6.34 18.57 7.53
N ILE A 301 7.01 17.43 7.74
CA ILE A 301 7.54 17.01 9.06
C ILE A 301 8.71 17.85 9.56
N LEU A 302 9.33 18.63 8.68
CA LEU A 302 10.39 19.57 9.03
C LEU A 302 9.83 20.89 9.60
N GLU A 303 8.56 21.20 9.29
CA GLU A 303 7.89 22.45 9.67
C GLU A 303 6.91 22.24 10.82
N LYS A 304 6.24 21.08 10.86
CA LYS A 304 5.20 20.78 11.83
C LYS A 304 5.32 19.33 12.31
N LYS A 305 5.09 19.09 13.60
CA LYS A 305 5.15 17.74 14.16
C LYS A 305 4.14 16.80 13.48
N LEU A 306 4.54 15.57 13.23
CA LEU A 306 3.70 14.54 12.61
C LEU A 306 2.39 14.33 13.40
N SER A 307 2.43 14.39 14.74
CA SER A 307 1.25 14.30 15.60
C SER A 307 0.24 15.42 15.33
N ASP A 308 0.75 16.63 15.07
CA ASP A 308 -0.09 17.81 14.82
C ASP A 308 -0.68 17.74 13.40
N ILE A 309 0.14 17.34 12.39
CA ILE A 309 -0.36 17.09 11.04
C ILE A 309 -1.47 16.04 11.09
N TRP A 310 -1.25 14.90 11.77
CA TRP A 310 -2.21 13.81 11.88
C TRP A 310 -3.53 14.24 12.53
N SER A 311 -3.47 15.11 13.53
CA SER A 311 -4.65 15.49 14.32
C SER A 311 -5.38 16.73 13.80
N THR A 312 -4.69 17.66 13.12
CA THR A 312 -5.26 18.97 12.77
C THR A 312 -5.40 19.24 11.27
N SER A 313 -4.90 18.35 10.39
CA SER A 313 -5.10 18.53 8.95
C SER A 313 -6.57 18.41 8.58
N GLU A 314 -7.11 19.43 7.92
CA GLU A 314 -8.50 19.47 7.45
C GLU A 314 -8.77 18.40 6.40
N ASP A 315 -7.82 18.13 5.49
CA ASP A 315 -7.96 17.09 4.48
C ASP A 315 -8.04 15.70 5.11
N LEU A 316 -7.19 15.41 6.11
CA LEU A 316 -7.27 14.15 6.84
C LEU A 316 -8.59 14.02 7.61
N ALA A 317 -9.07 15.12 8.23
CA ALA A 317 -10.35 15.14 8.94
C ALA A 317 -11.52 14.88 7.98
N ARG A 318 -11.53 15.52 6.81
CA ARG A 318 -12.55 15.34 5.78
C ARG A 318 -12.57 13.90 5.24
N MET A 319 -11.43 13.26 5.02
CA MET A 319 -11.36 11.86 4.58
C MET A 319 -11.88 10.86 5.62
N ARG A 320 -11.83 11.22 6.89
CA ARG A 320 -12.34 10.40 8.00
C ARG A 320 -13.86 10.42 8.07
N ASP A 321 -14.49 11.44 7.51
CA ASP A 321 -15.94 11.58 7.44
C ASP A 321 -16.49 10.95 6.15
N SER A 322 -17.06 9.74 6.27
CA SER A 322 -17.67 9.02 5.15
C SER A 322 -18.98 9.65 4.66
N ASP A 323 -19.61 10.49 5.47
CA ASP A 323 -20.85 11.15 5.11
C ASP A 323 -20.60 12.40 4.24
N SER A 324 -19.36 12.87 4.18
CA SER A 324 -18.89 13.91 3.25
C SER A 324 -18.58 13.39 1.84
N LEU A 325 -18.71 12.08 1.58
CA LEU A 325 -18.52 11.52 0.22
C LEU A 325 -19.62 12.01 -0.73
N GLU A 326 -19.25 12.22 -1.99
CA GLU A 326 -20.11 12.78 -3.03
C GLU A 326 -20.53 11.73 -4.07
N GLY A 327 -21.46 12.09 -4.95
CA GLY A 327 -21.97 11.24 -6.02
C GLY A 327 -22.53 9.91 -5.50
N LYS A 328 -22.40 8.86 -6.30
CA LYS A 328 -22.89 7.51 -5.91
C LYS A 328 -22.24 6.97 -4.64
N CYS A 329 -21.00 7.39 -4.30
CA CYS A 329 -20.37 7.00 -3.05
C CYS A 329 -21.06 7.60 -1.82
N GLY A 330 -21.55 8.83 -1.91
CA GLY A 330 -22.25 9.53 -0.80
C GLY A 330 -23.57 8.87 -0.41
N VAL A 331 -24.31 8.33 -1.40
CA VAL A 331 -25.61 7.65 -1.16
C VAL A 331 -25.46 6.13 -1.04
N CYS A 332 -24.24 5.59 -1.15
CA CYS A 332 -23.99 4.16 -1.13
C CYS A 332 -24.14 3.55 0.28
N GLY A 333 -24.91 2.45 0.39
CA GLY A 333 -25.02 1.70 1.64
C GLY A 333 -23.71 1.11 2.17
N TYR A 334 -22.69 0.99 1.31
CA TYR A 334 -21.35 0.50 1.67
C TYR A 334 -20.34 1.61 1.98
N ARG A 335 -20.73 2.90 2.02
CA ARG A 335 -19.81 4.03 2.20
C ARG A 335 -18.93 3.94 3.45
N GLN A 336 -19.45 3.35 4.52
CA GLN A 336 -18.73 3.21 5.79
C GLN A 336 -17.66 2.10 5.75
N VAL A 337 -17.79 1.12 4.86
CA VAL A 337 -16.87 -0.03 4.77
C VAL A 337 -16.00 0.00 3.52
N CYS A 338 -16.47 0.57 2.43
CA CYS A 338 -15.75 0.71 1.16
C CYS A 338 -15.06 2.08 1.07
N GLY A 339 -15.84 3.14 0.90
CA GLY A 339 -15.40 4.52 0.77
C GLY A 339 -14.81 4.89 -0.60
N GLY A 340 -14.70 3.96 -1.58
CA GLY A 340 -14.04 4.19 -2.87
C GLY A 340 -12.55 4.52 -2.73
N CYS A 341 -11.77 4.43 -3.81
CA CYS A 341 -10.37 4.84 -3.80
C CYS A 341 -10.27 6.37 -4.00
N ARG A 342 -9.83 7.08 -2.96
CA ARG A 342 -9.75 8.55 -2.99
C ARG A 342 -8.71 9.07 -3.99
N GLY A 343 -7.62 8.29 -4.21
CA GLY A 343 -6.62 8.61 -5.23
C GLY A 343 -7.18 8.55 -6.66
N ARG A 344 -8.01 7.53 -6.98
CA ARG A 344 -8.65 7.46 -8.31
C ARG A 344 -9.76 8.49 -8.48
N ALA A 345 -10.55 8.74 -7.45
CA ALA A 345 -11.54 9.81 -7.48
C ALA A 345 -10.87 11.15 -7.79
N PHE A 346 -9.77 11.46 -7.11
CA PHE A 346 -8.98 12.67 -7.36
C PHE A 346 -8.39 12.69 -8.77
N GLY A 347 -7.76 11.60 -9.21
CA GLY A 347 -7.15 11.52 -10.54
C GLY A 347 -8.13 11.75 -11.69
N ALA A 348 -9.39 11.32 -11.51
CA ALA A 348 -10.42 11.49 -12.53
C ALA A 348 -11.14 12.85 -12.49
N THR A 349 -11.24 13.49 -11.31
CA THR A 349 -12.14 14.65 -11.12
C THR A 349 -11.47 15.86 -10.49
N GLY A 350 -10.24 15.73 -9.96
CA GLY A 350 -9.60 16.75 -9.12
C GLY A 350 -10.17 16.85 -7.70
N ASN A 351 -11.21 16.04 -7.37
CA ASN A 351 -11.87 16.04 -6.07
C ASN A 351 -11.76 14.65 -5.42
N TYR A 352 -11.02 14.54 -4.31
CA TYR A 352 -10.86 13.27 -3.61
C TYR A 352 -12.12 12.79 -2.89
N MET A 353 -13.14 13.62 -2.72
CA MET A 353 -14.43 13.24 -2.14
C MET A 353 -15.44 12.76 -3.20
N ALA A 354 -15.17 12.98 -4.49
CA ALA A 354 -16.02 12.54 -5.59
C ALA A 354 -16.23 11.02 -5.60
N GLU A 355 -17.17 10.55 -6.38
CA GLU A 355 -17.42 9.12 -6.54
C GLU A 355 -16.23 8.39 -7.17
N GLU A 356 -16.11 7.12 -6.85
CA GLU A 356 -15.10 6.23 -7.43
C GLU A 356 -15.46 5.89 -8.89
N PRO A 357 -14.64 6.28 -9.88
CA PRO A 357 -14.99 6.16 -11.30
C PRO A 357 -15.03 4.71 -11.81
N PHE A 358 -14.29 3.79 -11.18
CA PHE A 358 -14.19 2.39 -11.60
C PHE A 358 -15.09 1.44 -10.81
N CYS A 359 -16.06 1.95 -10.04
CA CYS A 359 -17.03 1.14 -9.35
C CYS A 359 -18.20 0.80 -10.29
N ALA A 360 -18.40 -0.49 -10.62
CA ALA A 360 -19.54 -0.93 -11.40
C ALA A 360 -20.86 -0.95 -10.61
N TYR A 361 -20.79 -0.96 -9.28
CA TYR A 361 -21.98 -0.99 -8.42
C TYR A 361 -22.75 0.34 -8.47
N VAL A 362 -24.05 0.23 -8.73
CA VAL A 362 -24.99 1.35 -8.70
C VAL A 362 -25.87 1.22 -7.46
N PRO A 363 -25.73 2.11 -6.46
CA PRO A 363 -26.59 2.09 -5.29
C PRO A 363 -28.05 2.34 -5.68
N PRO A 364 -29.05 1.68 -5.06
CA PRO A 364 -30.47 1.88 -5.37
C PRO A 364 -30.92 3.36 -5.30
N GLN A 365 -30.30 4.14 -4.42
CA GLN A 365 -30.60 5.57 -4.26
C GLN A 365 -30.00 6.45 -5.38
N ALA A 366 -28.97 5.97 -6.10
CA ALA A 366 -28.35 6.67 -7.24
C ALA A 366 -29.05 6.34 -8.57
N ALA A 367 -29.93 5.34 -8.61
CA ALA A 367 -30.69 4.92 -9.78
C ALA A 367 -32.02 5.71 -9.95
N ARG A 368 -32.33 6.61 -9.00
CA ARG A 368 -33.50 7.51 -9.04
C ARG A 368 -33.07 8.89 -9.49
#